data_3345e29764551ede045fc505fce22e00
#
_entry.id   3345e29764551ede045fc505fce22e00
#
_cell.length_a   1.000
_cell.length_b   1.000
_cell.length_c   1.000
_cell.angle_alpha   90.00
_cell.angle_beta   90.00
_cell.angle_gamma   90.00
#
_symmetry.space_group_name_H-M   'P 1'
#
loop_
_entity.id
_entity.type
_entity.pdbx_description
1 polymer ?
#
loop_
_entity_poly.entity_id
_entity_poly.type
_entity_poly.pdbx_seq_one_letter_code
_entity_poly.pdbx_strand_id
1 'polypeptide(L)'
;MKVRRFLVLLTALVTVGAYAWVQQAVRGDAATDLNAIGAGGVVWGLYVVGDGFFASAALAMLAVACVIRVLRLRDMESVTRMALPLGIAGLLASLGCVMADLGRPVDAMVNLPLVGRPRSPFFGTFTVVAGASLFATAVHLALASRPAWSQRAQKGKPWSWLWRTLACGWKATASAQRRRERVDFWLSLTLLPLLFGGLVILGIVFGVRAGRPAWQGVFAVVTFVVSGGAAGCSLLLLAAHASRRASVLLARVLAVFTGLTVLLVVSGEILALRTPYLSVHRYARALLDGPWSSSFFAELGLLFLSGIVGLAMAWLKKIPVVLAATTALLVCAAVSLERFLVLVAWQTHGLGLPWPAGAYHPTSIEWSVMVGVAAAAALVFLFLVKVCRAEAGDAPEPASPAPTGQRFRWLVTEACLILGLAAAVSGLALSAGFASAPFLDPILPGSPLVFLGGLFVMVLAAIAYELIPERKVRSGAKP
;
A
#
# COMPACT_ATOMS: atom_id res chain seq x y z
N MET A 1 -6.76 24.43 19.28
CA MET A 1 -6.25 25.43 18.30
C MET A 1 -5.28 24.82 17.27
N LYS A 2 -4.25 24.02 17.66
CA LYS A 2 -3.26 23.43 16.74
C LYS A 2 -3.87 22.50 15.66
N VAL A 3 -4.79 21.59 16.02
CA VAL A 3 -5.41 20.63 15.09
C VAL A 3 -6.24 21.34 14.02
N ARG A 4 -7.03 22.36 14.39
CA ARG A 4 -7.83 23.14 13.42
C ARG A 4 -6.95 23.84 12.38
N ARG A 5 -5.83 24.43 12.81
CA ARG A 5 -4.87 25.08 11.89
C ARG A 5 -4.25 24.07 10.93
N PHE A 6 -3.93 22.86 11.42
CA PHE A 6 -3.38 21.80 10.60
C PHE A 6 -4.39 21.29 9.54
N LEU A 7 -5.66 21.11 9.92
CA LEU A 7 -6.71 20.75 8.96
C LEU A 7 -6.92 21.85 7.89
N VAL A 8 -6.90 23.12 8.29
CA VAL A 8 -7.01 24.23 7.35
C VAL A 8 -5.85 24.22 6.37
N LEU A 9 -4.62 24.00 6.84
CA LEU A 9 -3.44 23.89 5.97
C LEU A 9 -3.59 22.73 4.97
N LEU A 10 -3.94 21.54 5.44
CA LEU A 10 -4.14 20.39 4.54
C LEU A 10 -5.23 20.67 3.51
N THR A 11 -6.35 21.27 3.91
CA THR A 11 -7.43 21.63 2.99
C THR A 11 -6.95 22.67 1.95
N ALA A 12 -6.18 23.66 2.36
CA ALA A 12 -5.60 24.63 1.43
C ALA A 12 -4.67 23.97 0.41
N LEU A 13 -3.81 23.03 0.86
CA LEU A 13 -2.91 22.27 -0.03
C LEU A 13 -3.70 21.40 -1.02
N VAL A 14 -4.77 20.75 -0.59
CA VAL A 14 -5.67 19.99 -1.49
C VAL A 14 -6.30 20.94 -2.52
N THR A 15 -6.75 22.12 -2.11
CA THR A 15 -7.37 23.09 -3.03
C THR A 15 -6.36 23.56 -4.08
N VAL A 16 -5.12 23.87 -3.66
CA VAL A 16 -4.03 24.27 -4.58
C VAL A 16 -3.73 23.13 -5.56
N GLY A 17 -3.60 21.89 -5.06
CA GLY A 17 -3.36 20.73 -5.92
C GLY A 17 -4.49 20.46 -6.90
N ALA A 18 -5.74 20.56 -6.46
CA ALA A 18 -6.91 20.40 -7.33
C ALA A 18 -6.96 21.49 -8.40
N TYR A 19 -6.66 22.75 -8.05
CA TYR A 19 -6.56 23.85 -9.00
C TYR A 19 -5.44 23.59 -10.03
N ALA A 20 -4.27 23.15 -9.59
CA ALA A 20 -3.15 22.82 -10.46
C ALA A 20 -3.53 21.68 -11.43
N TRP A 21 -4.24 20.64 -10.93
CA TRP A 21 -4.72 19.55 -11.76
C TRP A 21 -5.73 20.02 -12.82
N VAL A 22 -6.65 20.91 -12.47
CA VAL A 22 -7.56 21.54 -13.44
C VAL A 22 -6.79 22.32 -14.50
N GLN A 23 -5.74 23.08 -14.10
CA GLN A 23 -4.87 23.79 -15.06
C GLN A 23 -4.19 22.81 -16.03
N GLN A 24 -3.69 21.68 -15.52
CA GLN A 24 -3.12 20.62 -16.35
C GLN A 24 -4.18 20.03 -17.30
N ALA A 25 -5.37 19.73 -16.80
CA ALA A 25 -6.45 19.16 -17.65
C ALA A 25 -6.87 20.10 -18.78
N VAL A 26 -6.82 21.43 -18.56
CA VAL A 26 -7.14 22.44 -19.58
C VAL A 26 -5.99 22.64 -20.57
N ARG A 27 -4.74 22.66 -20.09
CA ARG A 27 -3.56 22.93 -20.92
C ARG A 27 -2.99 21.69 -21.59
N GLY A 28 -3.41 20.50 -21.15
CA GLY A 28 -2.85 19.21 -21.58
C GLY A 28 -1.41 19.02 -21.11
N ASP A 29 -0.68 18.17 -21.81
CA ASP A 29 0.72 17.80 -21.47
C ASP A 29 1.68 18.99 -21.55
N ALA A 30 1.31 20.09 -22.22
CA ALA A 30 2.10 21.34 -22.22
C ALA A 30 2.23 22.01 -20.84
N ALA A 31 1.42 21.58 -19.84
CA ALA A 31 1.53 22.05 -18.47
C ALA A 31 2.55 21.26 -17.63
N THR A 32 3.05 20.15 -18.15
CA THR A 32 4.03 19.27 -17.55
C THR A 32 5.29 19.23 -18.40
N ASP A 33 6.40 18.74 -17.85
CA ASP A 33 7.63 18.50 -18.62
C ASP A 33 7.65 17.07 -19.23
N LEU A 34 6.46 16.44 -19.33
CA LEU A 34 6.29 15.15 -19.92
C LEU A 34 6.20 15.23 -21.47
N ASN A 35 6.65 14.20 -22.16
CA ASN A 35 6.53 14.06 -23.62
C ASN A 35 7.11 15.21 -24.45
N ALA A 36 8.19 15.84 -24.02
CA ALA A 36 8.93 16.75 -24.87
C ALA A 36 9.44 16.03 -26.12
N ILE A 37 8.64 16.07 -27.18
CA ILE A 37 8.94 15.43 -28.46
C ILE A 37 10.21 16.05 -29.02
N GLY A 38 11.22 15.22 -29.27
CA GLY A 38 12.49 15.64 -29.88
C GLY A 38 13.71 15.66 -28.94
N ALA A 39 13.52 15.58 -27.62
CA ALA A 39 14.61 15.63 -26.64
C ALA A 39 14.74 14.35 -25.82
N GLY A 40 14.28 13.20 -26.31
CA GLY A 40 14.27 11.97 -25.50
C GLY A 40 13.29 12.06 -24.34
N GLY A 41 12.05 12.48 -24.64
CA GLY A 41 11.04 12.85 -23.65
C GLY A 41 10.74 11.76 -22.61
N VAL A 42 10.45 12.20 -21.40
CA VAL A 42 10.03 11.37 -20.28
C VAL A 42 8.52 11.14 -20.38
N VAL A 43 8.12 9.90 -20.49
CA VAL A 43 6.70 9.50 -20.54
C VAL A 43 6.12 9.37 -19.13
N TRP A 44 6.93 8.93 -18.18
CA TRP A 44 6.57 8.70 -16.78
C TRP A 44 7.39 9.60 -15.87
N GLY A 45 6.75 10.63 -15.36
CA GLY A 45 7.36 11.63 -14.51
C GLY A 45 7.01 11.49 -13.04
N LEU A 46 6.88 12.63 -12.38
CA LEU A 46 6.68 12.74 -10.93
C LEU A 46 5.44 11.99 -10.43
N TYR A 47 4.37 11.91 -11.21
CA TYR A 47 3.14 11.21 -10.80
C TYR A 47 3.35 9.70 -10.68
N VAL A 48 4.06 9.08 -11.63
CA VAL A 48 4.37 7.65 -11.57
C VAL A 48 5.37 7.34 -10.46
N VAL A 49 6.30 8.25 -10.17
CA VAL A 49 7.17 8.19 -8.98
C VAL A 49 6.31 8.17 -7.71
N GLY A 50 5.34 9.06 -7.61
CA GLY A 50 4.40 9.13 -6.49
C GLY A 50 3.54 7.87 -6.36
N ASP A 51 3.02 7.34 -7.48
CA ASP A 51 2.30 6.07 -7.50
C ASP A 51 3.16 4.94 -6.95
N GLY A 52 4.36 4.76 -7.49
CA GLY A 52 5.30 3.73 -7.01
C GLY A 52 5.65 3.85 -5.53
N PHE A 53 5.78 5.09 -5.02
CA PHE A 53 6.01 5.36 -3.59
C PHE A 53 4.78 5.01 -2.74
N PHE A 54 3.63 5.61 -3.03
CA PHE A 54 2.43 5.44 -2.20
C PHE A 54 1.91 4.01 -2.23
N ALA A 55 1.88 3.37 -3.41
CA ALA A 55 1.45 1.99 -3.54
C ALA A 55 2.36 1.04 -2.75
N SER A 56 3.67 1.11 -2.95
CA SER A 56 4.61 0.20 -2.27
C SER A 56 4.60 0.39 -0.75
N ALA A 57 4.60 1.63 -0.26
CA ALA A 57 4.51 1.92 1.16
C ALA A 57 3.20 1.42 1.76
N ALA A 58 2.06 1.66 1.10
CA ALA A 58 0.74 1.22 1.56
C ALA A 58 0.62 -0.30 1.63
N LEU A 59 0.98 -1.01 0.55
CA LEU A 59 0.94 -2.47 0.51
C LEU A 59 1.85 -3.08 1.59
N ALA A 60 3.04 -2.51 1.80
CA ALA A 60 3.96 -2.95 2.86
C ALA A 60 3.39 -2.71 4.26
N MET A 61 2.82 -1.54 4.54
CA MET A 61 2.16 -1.26 5.83
C MET A 61 1.04 -2.24 6.14
N LEU A 62 0.20 -2.53 5.14
CA LEU A 62 -0.89 -3.48 5.25
C LEU A 62 -0.38 -4.90 5.46
N ALA A 63 0.68 -5.30 4.75
CA ALA A 63 1.32 -6.61 4.94
C ALA A 63 1.88 -6.76 6.37
N VAL A 64 2.56 -5.73 6.90
CA VAL A 64 3.04 -5.72 8.30
C VAL A 64 1.87 -5.87 9.28
N ALA A 65 0.74 -5.18 9.07
CA ALA A 65 -0.44 -5.34 9.90
C ALA A 65 -1.01 -6.76 9.86
N CYS A 66 -1.06 -7.37 8.66
CA CYS A 66 -1.50 -8.76 8.50
C CYS A 66 -0.55 -9.74 9.21
N VAL A 67 0.77 -9.58 9.07
CA VAL A 67 1.76 -10.40 9.78
C VAL A 67 1.57 -10.32 11.30
N ILE A 68 1.41 -9.11 11.85
CA ILE A 68 1.18 -8.91 13.29
C ILE A 68 -0.05 -9.68 13.78
N ARG A 69 -1.14 -9.67 13.01
CA ARG A 69 -2.39 -10.36 13.36
C ARG A 69 -2.30 -11.88 13.19
N VAL A 70 -1.69 -12.36 12.10
CA VAL A 70 -1.49 -13.79 11.86
C VAL A 70 -0.60 -14.39 12.96
N LEU A 71 0.48 -13.71 13.32
CA LEU A 71 1.38 -14.12 14.41
C LEU A 71 0.83 -13.79 15.81
N ARG A 72 -0.33 -13.15 15.91
CA ARG A 72 -1.01 -12.79 17.18
C ARG A 72 -0.15 -11.97 18.13
N LEU A 73 0.63 -11.03 17.60
CA LEU A 73 1.51 -10.16 18.37
C LEU A 73 0.69 -9.06 19.08
N ARG A 74 0.09 -9.39 20.23
CA ARG A 74 -0.82 -8.49 20.98
C ARG A 74 -0.18 -7.15 21.34
N ASP A 75 1.10 -7.14 21.65
CA ASP A 75 1.86 -5.91 21.99
C ASP A 75 1.95 -4.92 20.81
N MET A 76 1.67 -5.38 19.58
CA MET A 76 1.72 -4.61 18.35
C MET A 76 0.34 -4.16 17.83
N GLU A 77 -0.71 -4.34 18.61
CA GLU A 77 -2.07 -4.00 18.17
C GLU A 77 -2.24 -2.50 17.84
N SER A 78 -1.50 -1.62 18.51
CA SER A 78 -1.48 -0.19 18.18
C SER A 78 -1.01 0.07 16.74
N VAL A 79 -0.09 -0.73 16.22
CA VAL A 79 0.40 -0.64 14.84
C VAL A 79 -0.71 -1.02 13.86
N THR A 80 -1.38 -2.15 14.09
CA THR A 80 -2.44 -2.63 13.20
C THR A 80 -3.62 -1.66 13.11
N ARG A 81 -3.96 -0.99 14.21
CA ARG A 81 -5.03 0.02 14.24
C ARG A 81 -4.71 1.25 13.38
N MET A 82 -3.42 1.59 13.21
CA MET A 82 -2.99 2.71 12.37
C MET A 82 -2.70 2.28 10.94
N ALA A 83 -2.24 1.05 10.74
CA ALA A 83 -1.82 0.54 9.45
C ALA A 83 -2.99 0.45 8.45
N LEU A 84 -4.20 0.01 8.87
CA LEU A 84 -5.34 -0.09 7.96
C LEU A 84 -5.78 1.28 7.41
N PRO A 85 -6.06 2.31 8.26
CA PRO A 85 -6.40 3.64 7.75
C PRO A 85 -5.29 4.26 6.90
N LEU A 86 -4.02 4.08 7.32
CA LEU A 86 -2.87 4.65 6.63
C LEU A 86 -2.64 3.97 5.27
N GLY A 87 -2.79 2.64 5.23
CA GLY A 87 -2.70 1.86 3.99
C GLY A 87 -3.80 2.22 2.99
N ILE A 88 -5.05 2.39 3.44
CA ILE A 88 -6.15 2.87 2.58
C ILE A 88 -5.81 4.26 2.03
N ALA A 89 -5.38 5.18 2.89
CA ALA A 89 -5.02 6.53 2.47
C ALA A 89 -3.87 6.51 1.44
N GLY A 90 -2.87 5.65 1.63
CA GLY A 90 -1.75 5.47 0.69
C GLY A 90 -2.19 4.88 -0.65
N LEU A 91 -3.06 3.85 -0.67
CA LEU A 91 -3.60 3.29 -1.92
C LEU A 91 -4.48 4.31 -2.66
N LEU A 92 -5.24 5.14 -1.95
CA LEU A 92 -5.99 6.23 -2.57
C LEU A 92 -5.07 7.33 -3.11
N ALA A 93 -3.95 7.61 -2.45
CA ALA A 93 -2.94 8.53 -2.97
C ALA A 93 -2.29 7.99 -4.24
N SER A 94 -1.93 6.70 -4.28
CA SER A 94 -1.44 6.02 -5.48
C SER A 94 -2.44 6.16 -6.63
N LEU A 95 -3.72 5.85 -6.40
CA LEU A 95 -4.77 6.07 -7.39
C LEU A 95 -4.86 7.54 -7.84
N GLY A 96 -4.74 8.49 -6.91
CA GLY A 96 -4.71 9.93 -7.22
C GLY A 96 -3.54 10.31 -8.13
N CYS A 97 -2.36 9.74 -7.91
CA CYS A 97 -1.19 9.92 -8.78
C CYS A 97 -1.45 9.36 -10.19
N VAL A 98 -1.99 8.15 -10.29
CA VAL A 98 -2.35 7.55 -11.59
C VAL A 98 -3.39 8.40 -12.31
N MET A 99 -4.41 8.89 -11.61
CA MET A 99 -5.42 9.77 -12.21
C MET A 99 -4.84 11.11 -12.68
N ALA A 100 -3.80 11.62 -12.02
CA ALA A 100 -3.11 12.84 -12.42
C ALA A 100 -2.23 12.64 -13.65
N ASP A 101 -1.64 11.43 -13.81
CA ASP A 101 -0.80 11.06 -14.94
C ASP A 101 -1.62 10.80 -16.22
N LEU A 102 -2.87 10.34 -16.06
CA LEU A 102 -3.75 10.05 -17.18
C LEU A 102 -4.33 11.34 -17.76
N GLY A 103 -4.05 11.65 -19.02
CA GLY A 103 -4.59 12.82 -19.70
C GLY A 103 -6.13 12.84 -19.80
N ARG A 104 -6.76 11.65 -19.75
CA ARG A 104 -8.22 11.45 -19.74
C ARG A 104 -8.67 10.51 -18.64
N PRO A 105 -8.64 10.95 -17.37
CA PRO A 105 -8.91 10.08 -16.24
C PRO A 105 -10.34 9.52 -16.21
N VAL A 106 -11.34 10.26 -16.68
CA VAL A 106 -12.74 9.80 -16.73
C VAL A 106 -12.90 8.67 -17.75
N ASP A 107 -12.33 8.83 -18.93
CA ASP A 107 -12.36 7.79 -19.98
C ASP A 107 -11.62 6.54 -19.52
N ALA A 108 -10.51 6.70 -18.78
CA ALA A 108 -9.78 5.60 -18.22
C ALA A 108 -10.60 4.86 -17.15
N MET A 109 -11.27 5.56 -16.23
CA MET A 109 -12.11 4.93 -15.20
C MET A 109 -13.27 4.13 -15.80
N VAL A 110 -13.88 4.61 -16.88
CA VAL A 110 -15.01 3.94 -17.54
C VAL A 110 -14.54 2.77 -18.39
N ASN A 111 -13.43 2.93 -19.11
CA ASN A 111 -12.99 1.95 -20.09
C ASN A 111 -12.00 0.92 -19.52
N LEU A 112 -11.25 1.22 -18.46
CA LEU A 112 -10.27 0.29 -17.88
C LEU A 112 -10.90 -1.06 -17.49
N PRO A 113 -12.09 -1.12 -16.87
CA PRO A 113 -12.77 -2.38 -16.59
C PRO A 113 -13.18 -3.16 -17.85
N LEU A 114 -13.41 -2.46 -18.97
CA LEU A 114 -13.92 -3.05 -20.22
C LEU A 114 -12.80 -3.43 -21.19
N VAL A 115 -11.74 -2.64 -21.24
CA VAL A 115 -10.63 -2.78 -22.21
C VAL A 115 -9.32 -3.18 -21.54
N GLY A 116 -9.32 -3.32 -20.21
CA GLY A 116 -8.14 -3.72 -19.46
C GLY A 116 -7.54 -4.99 -20.06
N ARG A 117 -6.27 -4.90 -20.48
CA ARG A 117 -5.54 -6.07 -20.97
C ARG A 117 -5.06 -6.87 -19.77
N PRO A 118 -5.68 -8.00 -19.41
CA PRO A 118 -5.33 -8.77 -18.21
C PRO A 118 -3.85 -9.18 -18.17
N ARG A 119 -3.24 -9.33 -19.35
CA ARG A 119 -1.82 -9.67 -19.51
C ARG A 119 -0.87 -8.48 -19.36
N SER A 120 -1.41 -7.25 -19.25
CA SER A 120 -0.56 -6.09 -18.94
C SER A 120 -0.25 -6.06 -17.44
N PRO A 121 1.02 -6.09 -17.02
CA PRO A 121 1.38 -6.02 -15.60
C PRO A 121 0.84 -4.74 -14.95
N PHE A 122 0.87 -3.62 -15.65
CA PHE A 122 0.45 -2.32 -15.13
C PHE A 122 -1.07 -2.12 -15.23
N PHE A 123 -1.61 -2.10 -16.45
CA PHE A 123 -3.03 -1.77 -16.67
C PHE A 123 -4.01 -2.91 -16.39
N GLY A 124 -3.53 -4.14 -16.24
CA GLY A 124 -4.33 -5.29 -15.89
C GLY A 124 -4.07 -5.75 -14.47
N THR A 125 -2.97 -6.45 -14.28
CA THR A 125 -2.72 -7.19 -13.03
C THR A 125 -2.55 -6.26 -11.83
N PHE A 126 -1.72 -5.20 -11.93
CA PHE A 126 -1.48 -4.31 -10.79
C PHE A 126 -2.74 -3.55 -10.39
N THR A 127 -3.47 -2.97 -11.37
CA THR A 127 -4.70 -2.23 -11.10
C THR A 127 -5.74 -3.09 -10.39
N VAL A 128 -5.91 -4.35 -10.85
CA VAL A 128 -6.83 -5.30 -10.22
C VAL A 128 -6.39 -5.64 -8.80
N VAL A 129 -5.10 -5.92 -8.60
CA VAL A 129 -4.56 -6.27 -7.27
C VAL A 129 -4.63 -5.10 -6.30
N ALA A 130 -4.28 -3.89 -6.73
CA ALA A 130 -4.37 -2.68 -5.90
C ALA A 130 -5.82 -2.35 -5.55
N GLY A 131 -6.74 -2.41 -6.51
CA GLY A 131 -8.18 -2.21 -6.27
C GLY A 131 -8.76 -3.26 -5.34
N ALA A 132 -8.42 -4.54 -5.53
CA ALA A 132 -8.82 -5.63 -4.66
C ALA A 132 -8.25 -5.49 -3.23
N SER A 133 -6.99 -5.08 -3.11
CA SER A 133 -6.35 -4.80 -1.81
C SER A 133 -7.03 -3.64 -1.08
N LEU A 134 -7.36 -2.56 -1.81
CA LEU A 134 -8.10 -1.42 -1.26
C LEU A 134 -9.48 -1.84 -0.78
N PHE A 135 -10.25 -2.55 -1.59
CA PHE A 135 -11.59 -3.03 -1.25
C PHE A 135 -11.57 -3.96 -0.03
N ALA A 136 -10.74 -5.00 -0.06
CA ALA A 136 -10.65 -5.97 1.03
C ALA A 136 -10.14 -5.33 2.33
N THR A 137 -9.21 -4.37 2.25
CA THR A 137 -8.74 -3.60 3.42
C THR A 137 -9.85 -2.68 3.96
N ALA A 138 -10.64 -2.05 3.10
CA ALA A 138 -11.79 -1.23 3.53
C ALA A 138 -12.84 -2.07 4.25
N VAL A 139 -13.16 -3.27 3.73
CA VAL A 139 -14.04 -4.23 4.42
C VAL A 139 -13.45 -4.64 5.75
N HIS A 140 -12.16 -4.96 5.80
CA HIS A 140 -11.47 -5.32 7.04
C HIS A 140 -11.54 -4.19 8.07
N LEU A 141 -11.26 -2.94 7.68
CA LEU A 141 -11.37 -1.77 8.54
C LEU A 141 -12.82 -1.56 9.03
N ALA A 142 -13.81 -1.73 8.16
CA ALA A 142 -15.21 -1.61 8.51
C ALA A 142 -15.62 -2.65 9.57
N LEU A 143 -15.28 -3.93 9.35
CA LEU A 143 -15.58 -4.99 10.31
C LEU A 143 -14.87 -4.77 11.66
N ALA A 144 -13.59 -4.34 11.62
CA ALA A 144 -12.84 -4.01 12.82
C ALA A 144 -13.40 -2.80 13.58
N SER A 145 -14.12 -1.90 12.91
CA SER A 145 -14.66 -0.65 13.49
C SER A 145 -16.08 -0.78 14.06
N ARG A 146 -16.79 -1.89 13.81
CA ARG A 146 -18.16 -2.12 14.28
C ARG A 146 -18.37 -1.88 15.78
N PRO A 147 -17.46 -2.30 16.68
CA PRO A 147 -17.58 -1.99 18.11
C PRO A 147 -17.63 -0.49 18.40
N ALA A 148 -16.75 0.29 17.75
CA ALA A 148 -16.68 1.74 17.90
C ALA A 148 -17.96 2.43 17.41
N TRP A 149 -18.51 1.97 16.31
CA TRP A 149 -19.75 2.49 15.74
C TRP A 149 -20.97 2.14 16.60
N SER A 150 -21.03 0.93 17.16
CA SER A 150 -22.09 0.53 18.11
C SER A 150 -22.09 1.39 19.35
N GLN A 151 -20.93 1.68 19.94
CA GLN A 151 -20.80 2.58 21.09
C GLN A 151 -21.28 4.00 20.77
N ARG A 152 -20.92 4.54 19.59
CA ARG A 152 -21.38 5.86 19.16
C ARG A 152 -22.90 5.92 18.96
N ALA A 153 -23.48 4.84 18.42
CA ALA A 153 -24.92 4.73 18.26
C ALA A 153 -25.67 4.76 19.61
N GLN A 154 -25.09 4.12 20.63
CA GLN A 154 -25.66 4.07 22.00
C GLN A 154 -25.50 5.40 22.75
N LYS A 155 -24.43 6.14 22.54
CA LYS A 155 -24.18 7.44 23.18
C LYS A 155 -25.01 8.59 22.61
N GLY A 156 -25.96 8.31 21.70
CA GLY A 156 -26.88 9.32 21.13
C GLY A 156 -26.15 10.42 20.34
N LYS A 157 -24.96 10.16 19.84
CA LYS A 157 -24.17 11.13 19.04
C LYS A 157 -24.92 11.51 17.74
N PRO A 158 -24.62 12.69 17.16
CA PRO A 158 -25.19 13.06 15.86
C PRO A 158 -25.01 11.93 14.85
N TRP A 159 -26.01 11.73 14.00
CA TRP A 159 -26.04 10.64 13.02
C TRP A 159 -26.12 9.23 13.65
N SER A 160 -26.76 9.08 14.82
CA SER A 160 -26.89 7.79 15.51
C SER A 160 -27.51 6.69 14.65
N TRP A 161 -28.38 7.03 13.70
CA TRP A 161 -28.93 6.11 12.72
C TRP A 161 -27.87 5.53 11.81
N LEU A 162 -26.92 6.37 11.30
CA LEU A 162 -25.80 5.94 10.46
C LEU A 162 -24.86 5.00 11.22
N TRP A 163 -24.50 5.37 12.46
CA TRP A 163 -23.65 4.52 13.31
C TRP A 163 -24.31 3.18 13.63
N ARG A 164 -25.62 3.17 13.81
CA ARG A 164 -26.39 1.94 14.05
C ARG A 164 -26.39 1.04 12.81
N THR A 165 -26.58 1.61 11.63
CA THR A 165 -26.53 0.89 10.35
C THR A 165 -25.12 0.33 10.10
N LEU A 166 -24.06 1.13 10.25
CA LEU A 166 -22.67 0.70 10.07
C LEU A 166 -22.25 -0.38 11.07
N ALA A 167 -22.74 -0.32 12.31
CA ALA A 167 -22.49 -1.34 13.32
C ALA A 167 -23.12 -2.70 12.98
N CYS A 168 -24.10 -2.76 12.06
CA CYS A 168 -24.80 -3.98 11.65
C CYS A 168 -25.24 -4.85 12.84
N GLY A 169 -25.86 -4.25 13.86
CA GLY A 169 -26.35 -4.97 15.04
C GLY A 169 -25.30 -5.56 15.96
N TRP A 170 -24.04 -5.10 15.88
CA TRP A 170 -22.96 -5.59 16.74
C TRP A 170 -23.28 -5.36 18.23
N LYS A 171 -23.12 -6.41 19.03
CA LYS A 171 -23.28 -6.40 20.50
C LYS A 171 -21.97 -6.83 21.15
N ALA A 172 -21.61 -6.18 22.25
CA ALA A 172 -20.39 -6.50 23.02
C ALA A 172 -20.57 -7.79 23.83
N THR A 173 -20.61 -8.94 23.15
CA THR A 173 -20.66 -10.27 23.77
C THR A 173 -19.33 -10.97 23.60
N ALA A 174 -18.99 -11.88 24.53
CA ALA A 174 -17.76 -12.68 24.44
C ALA A 174 -17.71 -13.51 23.16
N SER A 175 -18.86 -13.94 22.65
CA SER A 175 -18.97 -14.66 21.38
C SER A 175 -18.69 -13.79 20.16
N ALA A 176 -19.22 -12.55 20.15
CA ALA A 176 -18.97 -11.60 19.07
C ALA A 176 -17.48 -11.20 19.01
N GLN A 177 -16.84 -11.02 20.17
CA GLN A 177 -15.42 -10.71 20.24
C GLN A 177 -14.55 -11.86 19.68
N ARG A 178 -14.80 -13.11 20.07
CA ARG A 178 -14.09 -14.29 19.52
C ARG A 178 -14.30 -14.43 18.02
N ARG A 179 -15.52 -14.15 17.53
CA ARG A 179 -15.84 -14.18 16.11
C ARG A 179 -15.03 -13.14 15.35
N ARG A 180 -14.97 -11.93 15.87
CA ARG A 180 -14.15 -10.85 15.32
C ARG A 180 -12.67 -11.23 15.23
N GLU A 181 -12.08 -11.78 16.30
CA GLU A 181 -10.67 -12.19 16.31
C GLU A 181 -10.38 -13.28 15.25
N ARG A 182 -11.34 -14.19 15.00
CA ARG A 182 -11.20 -15.18 13.92
C ARG A 182 -11.30 -14.54 12.54
N VAL A 183 -12.25 -13.65 12.32
CA VAL A 183 -12.39 -12.92 11.06
C VAL A 183 -11.14 -12.08 10.79
N ASP A 184 -10.65 -11.34 11.78
CA ASP A 184 -9.41 -10.59 11.68
C ASP A 184 -8.20 -11.46 11.30
N PHE A 185 -8.10 -12.66 11.89
CA PHE A 185 -7.04 -13.63 11.57
C PHE A 185 -7.15 -14.10 10.12
N TRP A 186 -8.32 -14.58 9.70
CA TRP A 186 -8.50 -15.15 8.36
C TRP A 186 -8.40 -14.09 7.27
N LEU A 187 -8.99 -12.92 7.45
CA LEU A 187 -8.82 -11.81 6.52
C LEU A 187 -7.37 -11.39 6.40
N SER A 188 -6.64 -11.34 7.50
CA SER A 188 -5.21 -11.01 7.46
C SER A 188 -4.39 -12.09 6.76
N LEU A 189 -4.67 -13.37 7.01
CA LEU A 189 -3.99 -14.49 6.37
C LEU A 189 -4.21 -14.48 4.84
N THR A 190 -5.41 -14.14 4.40
CA THR A 190 -5.77 -14.12 2.98
C THR A 190 -5.31 -12.84 2.28
N LEU A 191 -5.32 -11.71 2.99
CA LEU A 191 -4.79 -10.46 2.47
C LEU A 191 -3.26 -10.48 2.31
N LEU A 192 -2.54 -11.17 3.17
CA LEU A 192 -1.08 -11.16 3.17
C LEU A 192 -0.46 -11.55 1.81
N PRO A 193 -0.81 -12.69 1.17
CA PRO A 193 -0.28 -13.03 -0.15
C PRO A 193 -0.73 -12.04 -1.25
N LEU A 194 -1.93 -11.47 -1.13
CA LEU A 194 -2.41 -10.45 -2.05
C LEU A 194 -1.55 -9.18 -1.99
N LEU A 195 -1.28 -8.68 -0.79
CA LEU A 195 -0.50 -7.48 -0.55
C LEU A 195 0.98 -7.67 -0.95
N PHE A 196 1.56 -8.81 -0.59
CA PHE A 196 2.91 -9.17 -1.00
C PHE A 196 3.01 -9.37 -2.52
N GLY A 197 2.04 -10.07 -3.11
CA GLY A 197 1.92 -10.21 -4.56
C GLY A 197 1.80 -8.87 -5.26
N GLY A 198 1.02 -7.93 -4.72
CA GLY A 198 0.93 -6.56 -5.21
C GLY A 198 2.26 -5.82 -5.22
N LEU A 199 3.04 -5.94 -4.13
CA LEU A 199 4.40 -5.39 -4.06
C LEU A 199 5.34 -5.97 -5.13
N VAL A 200 5.30 -7.29 -5.31
CA VAL A 200 6.12 -7.99 -6.32
C VAL A 200 5.69 -7.57 -7.72
N ILE A 201 4.39 -7.51 -8.01
CA ILE A 201 3.88 -7.09 -9.32
C ILE A 201 4.27 -5.65 -9.62
N LEU A 202 4.19 -4.75 -8.65
CA LEU A 202 4.65 -3.37 -8.80
C LEU A 202 6.15 -3.32 -9.15
N GLY A 203 6.96 -4.12 -8.47
CA GLY A 203 8.38 -4.29 -8.82
C GLY A 203 8.59 -4.85 -10.23
N ILE A 204 7.78 -5.84 -10.65
CA ILE A 204 7.82 -6.41 -12.00
C ILE A 204 7.44 -5.37 -13.06
N VAL A 205 6.45 -4.52 -12.79
CA VAL A 205 6.04 -3.45 -13.72
C VAL A 205 7.22 -2.60 -14.14
N PHE A 206 8.09 -2.27 -13.19
CA PHE A 206 9.25 -1.40 -13.41
C PHE A 206 10.58 -2.15 -13.53
N GLY A 207 10.65 -3.41 -13.11
CA GLY A 207 11.89 -4.19 -13.06
C GLY A 207 12.11 -5.18 -14.19
N VAL A 208 11.11 -5.48 -15.03
CA VAL A 208 11.20 -6.57 -16.04
C VAL A 208 10.88 -6.09 -17.45
N ARG A 209 11.20 -4.84 -17.79
CA ARG A 209 10.98 -4.34 -19.15
C ARG A 209 12.26 -4.31 -19.96
N ALA A 210 12.35 -5.19 -20.96
CA ALA A 210 13.50 -5.34 -21.84
C ALA A 210 13.90 -4.07 -22.64
N GLY A 211 13.03 -3.08 -22.75
CA GLY A 211 13.31 -1.83 -23.47
C GLY A 211 14.08 -0.77 -22.67
N ARG A 212 14.31 -1.00 -21.37
CA ARG A 212 15.01 -0.05 -20.51
C ARG A 212 16.03 -0.78 -19.63
N PRO A 213 17.31 -0.47 -19.73
CA PRO A 213 18.35 -1.25 -19.08
C PRO A 213 18.25 -1.36 -17.55
N ALA A 214 17.84 -0.30 -16.76
CA ALA A 214 17.66 -0.41 -15.31
C ALA A 214 16.41 -1.19 -14.91
N TRP A 215 15.49 -1.36 -15.82
CA TRP A 215 14.28 -2.13 -15.55
C TRP A 215 14.49 -3.62 -15.84
N GLN A 216 15.75 -4.04 -15.93
CA GLN A 216 16.10 -5.42 -16.17
C GLN A 216 16.62 -6.06 -14.89
N GLY A 217 15.80 -6.94 -14.34
CA GLY A 217 16.30 -7.92 -13.40
C GLY A 217 15.62 -7.98 -12.05
N VAL A 218 15.91 -9.05 -11.38
CA VAL A 218 15.40 -9.40 -10.05
C VAL A 218 15.78 -8.34 -9.01
N PHE A 219 16.93 -7.68 -9.15
CA PHE A 219 17.38 -6.66 -8.22
C PHE A 219 16.41 -5.49 -8.14
N ALA A 220 15.92 -4.97 -9.27
CA ALA A 220 14.94 -3.90 -9.26
C ALA A 220 13.63 -4.30 -8.55
N VAL A 221 13.14 -5.53 -8.83
CA VAL A 221 11.92 -6.07 -8.18
C VAL A 221 12.11 -6.18 -6.68
N VAL A 222 13.22 -6.78 -6.23
CA VAL A 222 13.49 -6.97 -4.80
C VAL A 222 13.71 -5.63 -4.10
N THR A 223 14.41 -4.69 -4.74
CA THR A 223 14.62 -3.34 -4.21
C THR A 223 13.29 -2.61 -4.02
N PHE A 224 12.36 -2.70 -4.98
CA PHE A 224 11.01 -2.15 -4.83
C PHE A 224 10.25 -2.69 -3.62
N VAL A 225 10.32 -4.00 -3.39
CA VAL A 225 9.67 -4.65 -2.24
C VAL A 225 10.31 -4.19 -0.92
N VAL A 226 11.63 -4.19 -0.85
CA VAL A 226 12.38 -3.89 0.38
C VAL A 226 12.31 -2.41 0.73
N SER A 227 12.49 -1.51 -0.24
CA SER A 227 12.40 -0.06 -0.04
C SER A 227 10.96 0.39 0.28
N GLY A 228 9.96 -0.25 -0.36
CA GLY A 228 8.55 -0.09 0.03
C GLY A 228 8.31 -0.51 1.48
N GLY A 229 8.96 -1.59 1.94
CA GLY A 229 8.99 -2.01 3.34
C GLY A 229 9.59 -0.95 4.26
N ALA A 230 10.71 -0.32 3.88
CA ALA A 230 11.33 0.77 4.63
C ALA A 230 10.37 1.97 4.76
N ALA A 231 9.79 2.44 3.65
CA ALA A 231 8.82 3.54 3.66
C ALA A 231 7.59 3.21 4.52
N GLY A 232 7.01 2.02 4.35
CA GLY A 232 5.87 1.58 5.15
C GLY A 232 6.16 1.50 6.64
N CYS A 233 7.29 0.92 7.04
CA CYS A 233 7.71 0.84 8.45
C CYS A 233 7.99 2.22 9.06
N SER A 234 8.56 3.15 8.29
CA SER A 234 8.84 4.51 8.77
C SER A 234 7.55 5.30 9.07
N LEU A 235 6.55 5.19 8.20
CA LEU A 235 5.24 5.80 8.40
C LEU A 235 4.48 5.15 9.56
N LEU A 236 4.58 3.82 9.73
CA LEU A 236 4.00 3.12 10.87
C LEU A 236 4.68 3.51 12.18
N LEU A 237 6.00 3.68 12.19
CA LEU A 237 6.75 4.15 13.36
C LEU A 237 6.25 5.52 13.83
N LEU A 238 5.99 6.43 12.89
CA LEU A 238 5.43 7.74 13.19
C LEU A 238 3.99 7.63 13.71
N ALA A 239 3.14 6.83 13.07
CA ALA A 239 1.72 6.71 13.42
C ALA A 239 1.47 5.94 14.73
N ALA A 240 2.31 4.97 15.06
CA ALA A 240 2.14 4.06 16.21
C ALA A 240 3.15 4.30 17.35
N HIS A 241 3.78 5.46 17.41
CA HIS A 241 4.85 5.79 18.37
C HIS A 241 4.44 5.71 19.86
N ALA A 242 3.16 5.65 20.18
CA ALA A 242 2.66 5.60 21.55
C ALA A 242 3.05 4.32 22.31
N SER A 243 3.30 3.21 21.62
CA SER A 243 3.75 1.94 22.22
C SER A 243 5.27 1.79 22.09
N ARG A 244 5.98 1.75 23.23
CA ARG A 244 7.45 1.57 23.22
C ARG A 244 7.89 0.29 22.52
N ARG A 245 7.26 -0.86 22.85
CA ARG A 245 7.62 -2.16 22.25
C ARG A 245 7.42 -2.14 20.73
N ALA A 246 6.27 -1.61 20.27
CA ALA A 246 5.98 -1.48 18.87
C ALA A 246 6.99 -0.56 18.17
N SER A 247 7.29 0.61 18.74
CA SER A 247 8.23 1.56 18.17
C SER A 247 9.65 1.01 18.08
N VAL A 248 10.13 0.31 19.10
CA VAL A 248 11.47 -0.31 19.07
C VAL A 248 11.55 -1.42 18.03
N LEU A 249 10.52 -2.26 17.91
CA LEU A 249 10.50 -3.31 16.89
C LEU A 249 10.44 -2.71 15.48
N LEU A 250 9.57 -1.71 15.26
CA LEU A 250 9.50 -1.01 13.98
C LEU A 250 10.82 -0.31 13.63
N ALA A 251 11.50 0.29 14.60
CA ALA A 251 12.81 0.91 14.39
C ALA A 251 13.87 -0.11 13.97
N ARG A 252 13.89 -1.30 14.56
CA ARG A 252 14.78 -2.41 14.16
C ARG A 252 14.46 -2.92 12.76
N VAL A 253 13.19 -3.16 12.49
CA VAL A 253 12.73 -3.61 11.16
C VAL A 253 13.06 -2.56 10.10
N LEU A 254 12.87 -1.27 10.41
CA LEU A 254 13.26 -0.17 9.54
C LEU A 254 14.77 -0.18 9.25
N ALA A 255 15.61 -0.33 10.26
CA ALA A 255 17.07 -0.42 10.07
C ALA A 255 17.47 -1.60 9.18
N VAL A 256 16.79 -2.74 9.31
CA VAL A 256 17.01 -3.90 8.43
C VAL A 256 16.59 -3.58 7.01
N PHE A 257 15.41 -3.03 6.79
CA PHE A 257 14.93 -2.71 5.44
C PHE A 257 15.78 -1.64 4.75
N THR A 258 16.18 -0.58 5.47
CA THR A 258 17.06 0.45 4.90
C THR A 258 18.45 -0.11 4.58
N GLY A 259 19.03 -0.93 5.47
CA GLY A 259 20.31 -1.60 5.22
C GLY A 259 20.27 -2.56 4.03
N LEU A 260 19.19 -3.35 3.90
CA LEU A 260 18.98 -4.23 2.75
C LEU A 260 18.77 -3.42 1.47
N THR A 261 18.06 -2.28 1.52
CA THR A 261 17.89 -1.40 0.35
C THR A 261 19.24 -0.88 -0.13
N VAL A 262 20.08 -0.37 0.77
CA VAL A 262 21.45 0.06 0.44
C VAL A 262 22.25 -1.07 -0.20
N LEU A 263 22.21 -2.25 0.41
CA LEU A 263 22.92 -3.42 -0.11
C LEU A 263 22.46 -3.78 -1.54
N LEU A 264 21.15 -3.79 -1.78
CA LEU A 264 20.58 -4.13 -3.08
C LEU A 264 20.91 -3.08 -4.13
N VAL A 265 20.78 -1.79 -3.82
CA VAL A 265 21.10 -0.70 -4.73
C VAL A 265 22.59 -0.76 -5.10
N VAL A 266 23.49 -0.82 -4.12
CA VAL A 266 24.95 -0.89 -4.37
C VAL A 266 25.32 -2.15 -5.14
N SER A 267 24.77 -3.31 -4.79
CA SER A 267 25.03 -4.57 -5.50
C SER A 267 24.53 -4.52 -6.94
N GLY A 268 23.34 -3.91 -7.16
CA GLY A 268 22.78 -3.71 -8.49
C GLY A 268 23.69 -2.87 -9.38
N GLU A 269 24.23 -1.76 -8.85
CA GLU A 269 25.15 -0.89 -9.58
C GLU A 269 26.52 -1.56 -9.86
N ILE A 270 27.04 -2.30 -8.90
CA ILE A 270 28.29 -3.07 -9.13
C ILE A 270 28.10 -4.10 -10.26
N LEU A 271 26.96 -4.79 -10.30
CA LEU A 271 26.63 -5.72 -11.37
C LEU A 271 26.42 -5.00 -12.70
N ALA A 272 25.75 -3.85 -12.70
CA ALA A 272 25.53 -3.02 -13.88
C ALA A 272 26.86 -2.55 -14.51
N LEU A 273 27.85 -2.20 -13.70
CA LEU A 273 29.18 -1.85 -14.15
C LEU A 273 29.99 -3.04 -14.75
N ARG A 274 29.66 -4.26 -14.36
CA ARG A 274 30.34 -5.48 -14.84
C ARG A 274 29.62 -6.15 -16.00
N THR A 275 28.43 -5.69 -16.37
CA THR A 275 27.68 -6.27 -17.48
C THR A 275 28.33 -5.93 -18.83
N PRO A 276 28.31 -6.84 -19.82
CA PRO A 276 28.77 -6.55 -21.18
C PRO A 276 27.80 -5.65 -21.96
N TYR A 277 26.61 -5.40 -21.44
CA TYR A 277 25.62 -4.56 -22.10
C TYR A 277 25.95 -3.08 -21.95
N LEU A 278 26.40 -2.46 -23.06
CA LEU A 278 26.85 -1.07 -23.09
C LEU A 278 25.82 -0.07 -22.55
N SER A 279 24.54 -0.29 -22.80
CA SER A 279 23.46 0.57 -22.33
C SER A 279 23.35 0.55 -20.80
N VAL A 280 23.46 -0.63 -20.17
CA VAL A 280 23.43 -0.80 -18.72
C VAL A 280 24.65 -0.16 -18.07
N HIS A 281 25.84 -0.41 -18.66
CA HIS A 281 27.10 0.16 -18.18
C HIS A 281 27.11 1.70 -18.26
N ARG A 282 26.62 2.29 -19.36
CA ARG A 282 26.51 3.75 -19.51
C ARG A 282 25.60 4.38 -18.47
N TYR A 283 24.52 3.70 -18.13
CA TYR A 283 23.62 4.21 -17.10
C TYR A 283 24.27 4.15 -15.71
N ALA A 284 24.83 3.03 -15.33
CA ALA A 284 25.54 2.95 -14.05
C ALA A 284 26.59 4.06 -13.93
N ARG A 285 27.29 4.38 -15.02
CA ARG A 285 28.18 5.53 -15.08
C ARG A 285 27.46 6.86 -14.92
N ALA A 286 26.29 7.03 -15.54
CA ALA A 286 25.50 8.27 -15.40
C ALA A 286 25.02 8.50 -13.96
N LEU A 287 24.78 7.41 -13.20
CA LEU A 287 24.48 7.50 -11.77
C LEU A 287 25.71 7.80 -10.91
N LEU A 288 26.90 7.31 -11.28
CA LEU A 288 28.09 7.49 -10.45
C LEU A 288 28.81 8.81 -10.74
N ASP A 289 29.04 9.12 -12.02
CA ASP A 289 29.88 10.25 -12.47
C ASP A 289 29.10 11.25 -13.35
N GLY A 290 27.81 11.01 -13.62
CA GLY A 290 27.00 11.79 -14.54
C GLY A 290 26.00 12.72 -13.87
N PRO A 291 24.98 13.17 -14.61
CA PRO A 291 24.04 14.21 -14.16
C PRO A 291 23.18 13.75 -12.95
N TRP A 292 23.07 12.47 -12.68
CA TRP A 292 22.26 11.91 -11.59
C TRP A 292 23.07 11.54 -10.35
N SER A 293 24.40 11.78 -10.36
CA SER A 293 25.30 11.34 -9.28
C SER A 293 24.95 11.97 -7.93
N SER A 294 24.64 13.24 -7.90
CA SER A 294 24.21 13.94 -6.66
C SER A 294 22.94 13.33 -6.06
N SER A 295 21.96 13.00 -6.89
CA SER A 295 20.72 12.37 -6.46
C SER A 295 20.93 10.94 -5.97
N PHE A 296 21.80 10.18 -6.64
CA PHE A 296 22.15 8.81 -6.27
C PHE A 296 22.88 8.76 -4.91
N PHE A 297 23.92 9.61 -4.74
CA PHE A 297 24.61 9.67 -3.45
C PHE A 297 23.74 10.26 -2.33
N ALA A 298 22.82 11.18 -2.64
CA ALA A 298 21.83 11.66 -1.68
C ALA A 298 20.89 10.53 -1.23
N GLU A 299 20.37 9.71 -2.15
CA GLU A 299 19.57 8.53 -1.83
C GLU A 299 20.31 7.60 -0.87
N LEU A 300 21.53 7.18 -1.23
CA LEU A 300 22.35 6.28 -0.39
C LEU A 300 22.64 6.90 0.98
N GLY A 301 22.99 8.18 1.03
CA GLY A 301 23.27 8.90 2.27
C GLY A 301 22.04 8.98 3.18
N LEU A 302 20.87 9.27 2.62
CA LEU A 302 19.61 9.31 3.37
C LEU A 302 19.20 7.93 3.88
N LEU A 303 19.34 6.87 3.09
CA LEU A 303 19.07 5.49 3.51
C LEU A 303 20.02 5.05 4.61
N PHE A 304 21.32 5.29 4.45
CA PHE A 304 22.34 4.93 5.43
C PHE A 304 22.12 5.66 6.76
N LEU A 305 21.91 6.97 6.71
CA LEU A 305 21.59 7.79 7.89
C LEU A 305 20.32 7.29 8.59
N SER A 306 19.27 7.01 7.84
CA SER A 306 18.01 6.49 8.38
C SER A 306 18.18 5.13 9.04
N GLY A 307 19.02 4.26 8.47
CA GLY A 307 19.37 2.96 9.06
C GLY A 307 20.10 3.10 10.39
N ILE A 308 21.11 3.97 10.46
CA ILE A 308 21.84 4.27 11.70
C ILE A 308 20.90 4.84 12.76
N VAL A 309 20.08 5.83 12.39
CA VAL A 309 19.14 6.45 13.33
C VAL A 309 18.09 5.43 13.78
N GLY A 310 17.59 4.57 12.89
CA GLY A 310 16.68 3.48 13.22
C GLY A 310 17.30 2.50 14.24
N LEU A 311 18.56 2.13 14.02
CA LEU A 311 19.29 1.27 14.95
C LEU A 311 19.51 1.96 16.30
N ALA A 312 19.91 3.23 16.29
CA ALA A 312 20.09 4.02 17.52
C ALA A 312 18.78 4.16 18.31
N MET A 313 17.65 4.39 17.62
CA MET A 313 16.32 4.44 18.26
C MET A 313 15.97 3.16 19.01
N ALA A 314 16.45 2.00 18.56
CA ALA A 314 16.18 0.71 19.21
C ALA A 314 16.78 0.62 20.62
N TRP A 315 17.77 1.44 20.97
CA TRP A 315 18.42 1.51 22.27
C TRP A 315 17.80 2.57 23.20
N LEU A 316 16.93 3.44 22.68
CA LEU A 316 16.30 4.49 23.48
C LEU A 316 15.22 3.92 24.41
N LYS A 317 15.16 4.43 25.64
CA LYS A 317 14.07 4.12 26.58
C LYS A 317 12.72 4.60 26.08
N LYS A 318 12.69 5.73 25.37
CA LYS A 318 11.50 6.33 24.72
C LYS A 318 11.94 6.99 23.42
N ILE A 319 11.24 6.73 22.32
CA ILE A 319 11.52 7.36 21.04
C ILE A 319 10.77 8.71 20.98
N PRO A 320 11.49 9.84 20.84
CA PRO A 320 10.84 11.14 20.68
C PRO A 320 10.07 11.19 19.33
N VAL A 321 8.89 11.80 19.35
CA VAL A 321 8.07 11.97 18.13
C VAL A 321 8.83 12.72 17.03
N VAL A 322 9.60 13.73 17.41
CA VAL A 322 10.42 14.50 16.47
C VAL A 322 11.43 13.59 15.76
N LEU A 323 12.11 12.71 16.50
CA LEU A 323 13.07 11.78 15.92
C LEU A 323 12.38 10.78 14.98
N ALA A 324 11.23 10.23 15.38
CA ALA A 324 10.44 9.35 14.51
C ALA A 324 9.97 10.09 13.24
N ALA A 325 9.52 11.33 13.36
CA ALA A 325 9.08 12.15 12.24
C ALA A 325 10.24 12.49 11.28
N THR A 326 11.37 12.91 11.82
CA THR A 326 12.57 13.20 11.01
C THR A 326 13.03 11.94 10.27
N THR A 327 13.10 10.80 10.94
CA THR A 327 13.48 9.53 10.31
C THR A 327 12.49 9.14 9.22
N ALA A 328 11.19 9.27 9.47
CA ALA A 328 10.17 8.98 8.45
C ALA A 328 10.33 9.89 7.22
N LEU A 329 10.60 11.18 7.40
CA LEU A 329 10.86 12.11 6.31
C LEU A 329 12.11 11.73 5.50
N LEU A 330 13.21 11.38 6.18
CA LEU A 330 14.45 10.95 5.52
C LEU A 330 14.23 9.68 4.68
N VAL A 331 13.53 8.68 5.22
CA VAL A 331 13.21 7.44 4.49
C VAL A 331 12.27 7.72 3.32
N CYS A 332 11.22 8.52 3.52
CA CYS A 332 10.30 8.87 2.44
C CYS A 332 11.02 9.62 1.32
N ALA A 333 11.92 10.56 1.65
CA ALA A 333 12.74 11.27 0.67
C ALA A 333 13.68 10.30 -0.07
N ALA A 334 14.37 9.42 0.63
CA ALA A 334 15.27 8.43 0.05
C ALA A 334 14.54 7.48 -0.91
N VAL A 335 13.40 6.92 -0.49
CA VAL A 335 12.62 5.99 -1.34
C VAL A 335 11.99 6.73 -2.51
N SER A 336 11.59 8.00 -2.35
CA SER A 336 11.11 8.82 -3.48
C SER A 336 12.23 9.10 -4.49
N LEU A 337 13.46 9.38 -4.03
CA LEU A 337 14.63 9.51 -4.90
C LEU A 337 14.95 8.20 -5.62
N GLU A 338 14.92 7.07 -4.92
CA GLU A 338 15.11 5.74 -5.52
C GLU A 338 14.09 5.51 -6.64
N ARG A 339 12.79 5.80 -6.39
CA ARG A 339 11.77 5.70 -7.44
C ARG A 339 12.03 6.64 -8.60
N PHE A 340 12.46 7.88 -8.32
CA PHE A 340 12.79 8.85 -9.35
C PHE A 340 13.97 8.38 -10.20
N LEU A 341 15.05 7.91 -9.60
CA LEU A 341 16.21 7.41 -10.31
C LEU A 341 15.87 6.17 -11.14
N VAL A 342 15.12 5.23 -10.59
CA VAL A 342 14.69 4.05 -11.33
C VAL A 342 13.71 4.39 -12.46
N LEU A 343 12.78 5.31 -12.28
CA LEU A 343 11.72 5.57 -13.25
C LEU A 343 12.08 6.65 -14.25
N VAL A 344 12.64 7.76 -13.81
CA VAL A 344 12.84 8.97 -14.63
C VAL A 344 14.24 9.02 -15.24
N ALA A 345 15.30 8.82 -14.46
CA ALA A 345 16.66 9.00 -14.93
C ALA A 345 16.99 8.14 -16.17
N TRP A 346 16.39 6.97 -16.27
CA TRP A 346 16.54 6.09 -17.44
C TRP A 346 15.87 6.59 -18.72
N GLN A 347 14.78 7.31 -18.59
CA GLN A 347 14.06 7.82 -19.74
C GLN A 347 14.82 8.97 -20.38
N THR A 348 15.67 9.64 -19.63
CA THR A 348 16.49 10.77 -20.09
C THR A 348 17.75 10.32 -20.84
N HIS A 349 18.14 9.02 -20.77
CA HIS A 349 19.31 8.51 -21.46
C HIS A 349 18.92 7.73 -22.72
N GLY A 350 19.45 8.12 -23.83
CA GLY A 350 19.22 7.46 -25.10
C GLY A 350 19.71 6.00 -25.10
N LEU A 351 18.91 5.09 -25.62
CA LEU A 351 19.18 3.64 -25.76
C LEU A 351 20.28 3.31 -26.79
N GLY A 352 21.28 4.16 -26.98
CA GLY A 352 22.25 4.03 -28.06
C GLY A 352 21.78 4.56 -29.41
N LEU A 353 20.60 5.18 -29.44
CA LEU A 353 20.09 5.90 -30.60
C LEU A 353 20.74 7.28 -30.69
N PRO A 354 20.86 7.87 -31.90
CA PRO A 354 21.53 9.15 -32.10
C PRO A 354 20.76 10.37 -31.58
N TRP A 355 19.82 10.18 -30.70
CA TRP A 355 19.06 11.25 -30.07
C TRP A 355 19.79 11.80 -28.84
N PRO A 356 19.77 13.11 -28.63
CA PRO A 356 20.38 13.71 -27.44
C PRO A 356 19.73 13.17 -26.16
N ALA A 357 20.51 13.13 -25.09
CA ALA A 357 19.96 12.85 -23.76
C ALA A 357 18.82 13.83 -23.44
N GLY A 358 17.71 13.30 -22.98
CA GLY A 358 16.59 14.15 -22.54
C GLY A 358 16.86 14.75 -21.16
N ALA A 359 16.06 15.74 -20.80
CA ALA A 359 16.01 16.28 -19.45
C ALA A 359 14.55 16.25 -18.98
N TYR A 360 14.36 16.10 -17.68
CA TYR A 360 13.06 16.22 -17.04
C TYR A 360 13.18 16.99 -15.73
N HIS A 361 12.42 18.05 -15.66
CA HIS A 361 12.33 18.91 -14.47
C HIS A 361 10.86 19.07 -14.11
N PRO A 362 10.37 18.39 -13.06
CA PRO A 362 8.97 18.50 -12.67
C PRO A 362 8.54 19.97 -12.53
N THR A 363 7.46 20.34 -13.18
CA THR A 363 6.92 21.70 -13.17
C THR A 363 6.30 22.02 -11.82
N SER A 364 6.07 23.32 -11.57
CA SER A 364 5.34 23.76 -10.37
C SER A 364 3.91 23.22 -10.31
N ILE A 365 3.30 22.91 -11.44
CA ILE A 365 1.99 22.27 -11.54
C ILE A 365 2.08 20.84 -11.04
N GLU A 366 3.04 20.06 -11.52
CA GLU A 366 3.23 18.67 -11.08
C GLU A 366 3.51 18.59 -9.57
N TRP A 367 4.39 19.45 -9.05
CA TRP A 367 4.64 19.52 -7.60
C TRP A 367 3.41 19.91 -6.80
N SER A 368 2.61 20.86 -7.29
CA SER A 368 1.38 21.27 -6.61
C SER A 368 0.36 20.16 -6.54
N VAL A 369 0.19 19.40 -7.62
CA VAL A 369 -0.68 18.22 -7.65
C VAL A 369 -0.20 17.15 -6.68
N MET A 370 1.11 16.84 -6.66
CA MET A 370 1.69 15.85 -5.76
C MET A 370 1.51 16.21 -4.28
N VAL A 371 1.76 17.47 -3.93
CA VAL A 371 1.51 17.97 -2.57
C VAL A 371 0.03 17.91 -2.21
N GLY A 372 -0.86 18.22 -3.17
CA GLY A 372 -2.30 18.10 -3.00
C GLY A 372 -2.75 16.65 -2.74
N VAL A 373 -2.21 15.69 -3.49
CA VAL A 373 -2.48 14.24 -3.30
C VAL A 373 -2.00 13.78 -1.92
N ALA A 374 -0.80 14.15 -1.51
CA ALA A 374 -0.27 13.81 -0.18
C ALA A 374 -1.11 14.42 0.95
N ALA A 375 -1.55 15.68 0.79
CA ALA A 375 -2.43 16.35 1.74
C ALA A 375 -3.82 15.68 1.80
N ALA A 376 -4.38 15.27 0.66
CA ALA A 376 -5.64 14.53 0.59
C ALA A 376 -5.53 13.19 1.30
N ALA A 377 -4.44 12.45 1.10
CA ALA A 377 -4.16 11.19 1.82
C ALA A 377 -4.10 11.42 3.34
N ALA A 378 -3.43 12.49 3.79
CA ALA A 378 -3.39 12.83 5.21
C ALA A 378 -4.79 13.16 5.77
N LEU A 379 -5.64 13.88 5.03
CA LEU A 379 -7.03 14.14 5.44
C LEU A 379 -7.84 12.86 5.50
N VAL A 380 -7.72 11.98 4.50
CA VAL A 380 -8.39 10.65 4.50
C VAL A 380 -7.95 9.83 5.71
N PHE A 381 -6.65 9.77 5.98
CA PHE A 381 -6.13 9.07 7.16
C PHE A 381 -6.73 9.62 8.46
N LEU A 382 -6.70 10.93 8.66
CA LEU A 382 -7.26 11.57 9.85
C LEU A 382 -8.76 11.32 9.99
N PHE A 383 -9.50 11.37 8.88
CA PHE A 383 -10.92 11.07 8.83
C PHE A 383 -11.19 9.62 9.25
N LEU A 384 -10.49 8.65 8.64
CA LEU A 384 -10.64 7.23 8.94
C LEU A 384 -10.29 6.93 10.40
N VAL A 385 -9.20 7.47 10.92
CA VAL A 385 -8.83 7.33 12.34
C VAL A 385 -9.93 7.87 13.24
N LYS A 386 -10.48 9.06 12.94
CA LYS A 386 -11.56 9.66 13.70
C LYS A 386 -12.83 8.82 13.65
N VAL A 387 -13.19 8.26 12.50
CA VAL A 387 -14.43 7.50 12.30
C VAL A 387 -14.32 6.08 12.86
N CYS A 388 -13.16 5.44 12.72
CA CYS A 388 -12.98 4.03 13.04
C CYS A 388 -12.44 3.77 14.44
N ARG A 389 -11.90 4.79 15.15
CA ARG A 389 -11.30 4.62 16.47
C ARG A 389 -12.36 4.45 17.55
N ALA A 390 -12.26 3.38 18.34
CA ALA A 390 -13.00 3.24 19.61
C ALA A 390 -12.51 4.29 20.62
N GLU A 391 -13.42 4.85 21.40
CA GLU A 391 -13.04 5.72 22.52
C GLU A 391 -12.29 4.87 23.55
N ALA A 392 -11.16 5.38 24.06
CA ALA A 392 -10.35 4.67 25.05
C ALA A 392 -11.17 4.52 26.34
N GLY A 393 -11.43 3.28 26.76
CA GLY A 393 -12.15 2.99 28.00
C GLY A 393 -12.84 1.63 28.04
N ASP A 394 -13.19 1.05 26.89
CA ASP A 394 -14.03 -0.14 26.85
C ASP A 394 -13.37 -1.31 26.09
N ALA A 395 -12.18 -1.75 26.53
CA ALA A 395 -11.71 -3.05 26.12
C ALA A 395 -12.53 -4.10 26.88
N PRO A 396 -13.33 -4.96 26.21
CA PRO A 396 -14.04 -6.03 26.91
C PRO A 396 -13.04 -7.01 27.52
N GLU A 397 -13.35 -7.49 28.72
CA GLU A 397 -12.59 -8.52 29.41
C GLU A 397 -12.33 -9.76 28.53
N PRO A 398 -11.17 -10.42 28.66
CA PRO A 398 -10.85 -11.60 27.86
C PRO A 398 -11.85 -12.74 28.13
N ALA A 399 -12.46 -13.21 27.07
CA ALA A 399 -13.54 -14.18 27.08
C ALA A 399 -13.07 -15.61 27.42
N SER A 400 -13.85 -16.34 28.24
CA SER A 400 -13.68 -17.75 28.56
C SER A 400 -13.82 -18.71 27.34
N PRO A 401 -13.29 -19.96 27.40
CA PRO A 401 -13.20 -20.86 26.23
C PRO A 401 -14.57 -21.27 25.66
N ALA A 402 -14.61 -21.55 24.36
CA ALA A 402 -15.81 -21.76 23.57
C ALA A 402 -16.42 -23.17 23.70
N PRO A 403 -17.76 -23.32 23.64
CA PRO A 403 -18.45 -24.60 23.61
C PRO A 403 -18.34 -25.32 22.26
N THR A 404 -18.35 -26.64 22.31
CA THR A 404 -17.99 -27.64 21.26
C THR A 404 -18.94 -27.75 20.07
N GLY A 405 -20.08 -27.08 20.03
CA GLY A 405 -21.14 -27.29 19.01
C GLY A 405 -21.00 -26.52 17.68
N GLN A 406 -19.92 -25.75 17.48
CA GLN A 406 -19.74 -24.87 16.32
C GLN A 406 -18.83 -25.42 15.20
N ARG A 407 -18.33 -26.63 15.31
CA ARG A 407 -17.30 -27.18 14.43
C ARG A 407 -17.70 -27.26 12.95
N PHE A 408 -18.94 -27.57 12.62
CA PHE A 408 -19.35 -27.76 11.23
C PHE A 408 -19.48 -26.45 10.46
N ARG A 409 -20.08 -25.40 11.04
CA ARG A 409 -20.19 -24.07 10.42
C ARG A 409 -18.81 -23.44 10.19
N TRP A 410 -17.94 -23.65 11.14
CA TRP A 410 -16.56 -23.21 11.08
C TRP A 410 -15.81 -23.88 9.92
N LEU A 411 -15.92 -25.20 9.75
CA LEU A 411 -15.33 -25.96 8.66
C LEU A 411 -15.79 -25.48 7.28
N VAL A 412 -17.10 -25.22 7.10
CA VAL A 412 -17.62 -24.72 5.81
C VAL A 412 -17.08 -23.33 5.48
N THR A 413 -17.07 -22.43 6.47
CA THR A 413 -16.59 -21.06 6.24
C THR A 413 -15.08 -21.03 6.02
N GLU A 414 -14.32 -21.85 6.72
CA GLU A 414 -12.88 -22.01 6.49
C GLU A 414 -12.59 -22.65 5.14
N ALA A 415 -13.35 -23.67 4.74
CA ALA A 415 -13.22 -24.23 3.41
C ALA A 415 -13.47 -23.17 2.31
N CYS A 416 -14.50 -22.33 2.47
CA CYS A 416 -14.77 -21.24 1.55
C CYS A 416 -13.63 -20.20 1.53
N LEU A 417 -13.06 -19.88 2.69
CA LEU A 417 -11.92 -18.96 2.80
C LEU A 417 -10.67 -19.54 2.12
N ILE A 418 -10.37 -20.82 2.37
CA ILE A 418 -9.22 -21.52 1.77
C ILE A 418 -9.39 -21.66 0.25
N LEU A 419 -10.58 -22.06 -0.21
CA LEU A 419 -10.87 -22.17 -1.65
C LEU A 419 -10.85 -20.81 -2.35
N GLY A 420 -11.41 -19.78 -1.71
CA GLY A 420 -11.36 -18.42 -2.22
C GLY A 420 -9.93 -17.90 -2.30
N LEU A 421 -9.09 -18.19 -1.30
CA LEU A 421 -7.66 -17.85 -1.33
C LEU A 421 -6.94 -18.62 -2.44
N ALA A 422 -7.15 -19.91 -2.56
CA ALA A 422 -6.53 -20.73 -3.60
C ALA A 422 -6.91 -20.23 -5.01
N ALA A 423 -8.18 -19.89 -5.22
CA ALA A 423 -8.66 -19.30 -6.46
C ALA A 423 -8.03 -17.92 -6.73
N ALA A 424 -7.94 -17.07 -5.70
CA ALA A 424 -7.30 -15.75 -5.84
C ALA A 424 -5.81 -15.87 -6.18
N VAL A 425 -5.07 -16.73 -5.49
CA VAL A 425 -3.63 -16.95 -5.75
C VAL A 425 -3.42 -17.56 -7.13
N SER A 426 -4.23 -18.57 -7.51
CA SER A 426 -4.16 -19.18 -8.85
C SER A 426 -4.51 -18.18 -9.95
N GLY A 427 -5.55 -17.37 -9.77
CA GLY A 427 -5.92 -16.31 -10.68
C GLY A 427 -4.84 -15.26 -10.83
N LEU A 428 -4.16 -14.91 -9.75
CA LEU A 428 -3.02 -14.00 -9.76
C LEU A 428 -1.84 -14.60 -10.54
N ALA A 429 -1.49 -15.87 -10.29
CA ALA A 429 -0.42 -16.57 -10.98
C ALA A 429 -0.67 -16.69 -12.49
N LEU A 430 -1.91 -16.98 -12.88
CA LEU A 430 -2.33 -17.01 -14.27
C LEU A 430 -2.27 -15.61 -14.92
N SER A 431 -2.73 -14.56 -14.23
CA SER A 431 -2.68 -13.17 -14.72
C SER A 431 -1.26 -12.66 -14.89
N ALA A 432 -0.36 -13.06 -14.03
CA ALA A 432 1.05 -12.70 -14.09
C ALA A 432 1.86 -13.52 -15.12
N GLY A 433 1.24 -14.51 -15.77
CA GLY A 433 1.92 -15.38 -16.74
C GLY A 433 2.86 -16.42 -16.12
N PHE A 434 2.81 -16.63 -14.79
CA PHE A 434 3.57 -17.67 -14.10
C PHE A 434 3.00 -19.08 -14.32
N ALA A 435 1.75 -19.18 -14.75
CA ALA A 435 1.09 -20.42 -15.08
C ALA A 435 0.25 -20.27 -16.35
N SER A 436 0.09 -21.33 -17.10
CA SER A 436 -0.83 -21.40 -18.24
C SER A 436 -1.90 -22.45 -17.95
N ALA A 437 -3.15 -22.09 -18.18
CA ALA A 437 -4.26 -23.01 -18.08
C ALA A 437 -5.06 -22.96 -19.38
N PRO A 438 -4.54 -23.58 -20.46
CA PRO A 438 -5.12 -23.46 -21.81
C PRO A 438 -6.57 -23.94 -21.88
N PHE A 439 -7.02 -24.78 -20.95
CA PHE A 439 -8.42 -25.23 -20.86
C PHE A 439 -9.35 -24.16 -20.25
N LEU A 440 -8.82 -23.16 -19.54
CA LEU A 440 -9.58 -22.02 -18.97
C LEU A 440 -9.59 -20.81 -19.90
N ASP A 441 -8.61 -20.65 -20.77
CA ASP A 441 -8.48 -19.52 -21.69
C ASP A 441 -9.70 -19.28 -22.58
N PRO A 442 -10.41 -20.31 -23.12
CA PRO A 442 -11.63 -20.12 -23.89
C PRO A 442 -12.84 -19.68 -23.05
N ILE A 443 -12.87 -20.06 -21.76
CA ILE A 443 -14.02 -19.85 -20.86
C ILE A 443 -13.85 -18.54 -20.06
N LEU A 444 -12.62 -18.25 -19.67
CA LEU A 444 -12.25 -17.12 -18.81
C LEU A 444 -10.98 -16.47 -19.38
N PRO A 445 -11.09 -15.70 -20.45
CA PRO A 445 -9.94 -15.04 -21.06
C PRO A 445 -9.31 -14.09 -20.05
N GLY A 446 -8.15 -14.53 -19.54
CA GLY A 446 -7.39 -13.80 -18.53
C GLY A 446 -8.00 -13.88 -17.14
N SER A 447 -7.46 -14.72 -16.36
CA SER A 447 -7.63 -14.98 -14.93
C SER A 447 -7.99 -13.84 -13.92
N PRO A 448 -8.18 -12.53 -14.26
CA PRO A 448 -8.73 -11.55 -13.34
C PRO A 448 -10.08 -11.95 -12.76
N LEU A 449 -10.92 -12.65 -13.54
CA LEU A 449 -12.22 -13.10 -13.07
C LEU A 449 -12.10 -14.21 -12.03
N VAL A 450 -11.14 -15.13 -12.19
CA VAL A 450 -10.85 -16.18 -11.18
C VAL A 450 -10.29 -15.54 -9.90
N PHE A 451 -9.39 -14.57 -10.05
CA PHE A 451 -8.84 -13.81 -8.93
C PHE A 451 -9.92 -13.02 -8.18
N LEU A 452 -10.71 -12.22 -8.91
CA LEU A 452 -11.79 -11.42 -8.31
C LEU A 452 -12.88 -12.32 -7.72
N GLY A 453 -13.23 -13.41 -8.39
CA GLY A 453 -14.19 -14.39 -7.88
C GLY A 453 -13.71 -15.04 -6.58
N GLY A 454 -12.45 -15.45 -6.51
CA GLY A 454 -11.84 -15.99 -5.29
C GLY A 454 -11.84 -14.99 -4.14
N LEU A 455 -11.45 -13.72 -4.41
CA LEU A 455 -11.48 -12.66 -3.42
C LEU A 455 -12.92 -12.34 -2.96
N PHE A 456 -13.88 -12.30 -3.88
CA PHE A 456 -15.29 -12.05 -3.58
C PHE A 456 -15.86 -13.15 -2.68
N VAL A 457 -15.59 -14.42 -2.97
CA VAL A 457 -15.97 -15.55 -2.12
C VAL A 457 -15.37 -15.43 -0.72
N MET A 458 -14.10 -15.04 -0.61
CA MET A 458 -13.45 -14.82 0.69
C MET A 458 -14.12 -13.71 1.50
N VAL A 459 -14.37 -12.57 0.87
CA VAL A 459 -14.98 -11.40 1.53
C VAL A 459 -16.41 -11.74 1.96
N LEU A 460 -17.19 -12.39 1.10
CA LEU A 460 -18.55 -12.85 1.45
C LEU A 460 -18.52 -13.90 2.58
N ALA A 461 -17.59 -14.82 2.56
CA ALA A 461 -17.44 -15.81 3.63
C ALA A 461 -17.09 -15.14 4.97
N ALA A 462 -16.19 -14.14 4.97
CA ALA A 462 -15.85 -13.37 6.16
C ALA A 462 -17.05 -12.57 6.70
N ILE A 463 -17.78 -11.90 5.82
CA ILE A 463 -19.00 -11.14 6.18
C ILE A 463 -20.08 -12.10 6.69
N ALA A 464 -20.35 -13.19 5.99
CA ALA A 464 -21.33 -14.19 6.39
C ALA A 464 -21.01 -14.81 7.76
N TYR A 465 -19.73 -15.14 7.99
CA TYR A 465 -19.27 -15.67 9.28
C TYR A 465 -19.49 -14.67 10.41
N GLU A 466 -19.29 -13.38 10.16
CA GLU A 466 -19.48 -12.31 11.14
C GLU A 466 -20.96 -12.00 11.42
N LEU A 467 -21.82 -12.13 10.41
CA LEU A 467 -23.24 -11.79 10.50
C LEU A 467 -24.14 -12.95 10.92
N ILE A 468 -23.73 -14.21 10.75
CA ILE A 468 -24.54 -15.38 11.13
C ILE A 468 -24.74 -15.40 12.65
N PRO A 469 -26.00 -15.32 13.15
CA PRO A 469 -26.24 -15.34 14.58
C PRO A 469 -25.90 -16.72 15.18
N GLU A 470 -25.26 -16.70 16.35
CA GLU A 470 -25.05 -17.93 17.12
C GLU A 470 -26.41 -18.51 17.54
N ARG A 471 -26.67 -19.78 17.18
CA ARG A 471 -27.79 -20.50 17.77
C ARG A 471 -27.58 -20.53 19.30
N LYS A 472 -28.48 -19.93 20.05
CA LYS A 472 -28.55 -20.16 21.50
C LYS A 472 -28.63 -21.64 21.71
N VAL A 473 -27.54 -22.25 22.21
CA VAL A 473 -27.67 -23.58 22.84
C VAL A 473 -28.61 -23.34 24.00
N ARG A 474 -29.86 -23.78 23.89
CA ARG A 474 -30.75 -23.92 25.05
C ARG A 474 -29.96 -24.76 26.03
N SER A 475 -29.41 -24.13 27.05
CA SER A 475 -29.02 -24.83 28.26
C SER A 475 -30.28 -25.54 28.75
N GLY A 476 -30.40 -26.84 28.49
CA GLY A 476 -31.40 -27.64 29.10
C GLY A 476 -31.13 -27.62 30.59
N ALA A 477 -31.68 -26.66 31.27
CA ALA A 477 -31.92 -26.78 32.69
C ALA A 477 -32.91 -27.94 32.80
N LYS A 478 -32.41 -29.11 33.16
CA LYS A 478 -33.23 -30.13 33.80
C LYS A 478 -33.41 -29.74 35.25
N PRO A 479 -34.63 -29.91 35.78
CA PRO A 479 -34.98 -29.57 37.14
C PRO A 479 -34.18 -30.29 38.19
#